data_79963f99e5f4745350d149cfcc4ee010
#
_entry.id   79963f99e5f4745350d149cfcc4ee010
#
_cell.length_a   1.000
_cell.length_b   1.000
_cell.length_c   1.000
_cell.angle_alpha   90.00
_cell.angle_beta   90.00
_cell.angle_gamma   90.00
#
_symmetry.space_group_name_H-M   'P 1'
#
loop_
_entity.id
_entity.type
_entity.pdbx_description
1 polymer ?
#
loop_
_entity_poly.entity_id
_entity_poly.type
_entity_poly.pdbx_seq_one_letter_code
_entity_poly.pdbx_strand_id
1 'polypeptide(L)'
;MALQRPERILIVDDEADIAAILKLHLEDSGYVTAWAGNGQAALQMLKDGGFSLILMDVKMPGMNGVEVLKRISESGLDVAVIMMTAHGSEDLVVECMTSGAVDYISKPFSLDDTLQRVDRAVANRRMLLSKKRLEQEKEDFLYMLSHDLKNPITVVIGSIDIMREGRLGPVNTEQVEYLQSAIDSCNEVVAMIDNLLDVQRFETGRMPVVLRPHSPAAIAAAAVERFSKAAEYEGVELALETDGGTTEIAVDRNLMYRVFANLLVNAIKFTPEGGNIKVSCRCIRNGAAHRIRIPVHFIPPAGFANRHCFVRISVKDTGNGIPHEDLDHIFDRYTQSNNADGRERGGAGLGLAFCKMAVESFNGIIWAESEAGAGSEFIILLPCYPGTSQCEKLTSEEHQ
;
A
#
# COMPACT_ATOMS: atom_id res chain seq x y z
N MET A 1 -6.94 27.04 22.74
CA MET A 1 -5.58 27.18 22.18
C MET A 1 -4.65 26.46 23.12
N ALA A 2 -4.13 25.31 22.78
CA ALA A 2 -3.09 24.63 23.55
C ALA A 2 -1.83 25.48 23.47
N LEU A 3 -1.29 25.89 24.60
CA LEU A 3 0.02 26.56 24.70
C LEU A 3 1.06 25.67 24.01
N GLN A 4 1.47 26.04 22.79
CA GLN A 4 2.55 25.34 22.11
C GLN A 4 3.81 25.48 22.97
N ARG A 5 4.38 24.34 23.38
CA ARG A 5 5.67 24.36 24.06
C ARG A 5 6.70 24.99 23.12
N PRO A 6 7.58 25.88 23.63
CA PRO A 6 8.60 26.47 22.78
C PRO A 6 9.50 25.38 22.20
N GLU A 7 9.84 25.53 20.92
CA GLU A 7 10.72 24.59 20.23
C GLU A 7 12.13 24.67 20.81
N ARG A 8 12.77 23.53 20.96
CA ARG A 8 14.12 23.42 21.53
C ARG A 8 15.14 23.21 20.43
N ILE A 9 16.17 24.04 20.41
CA ILE A 9 17.28 24.01 19.46
C ILE A 9 18.55 23.64 20.16
N LEU A 10 19.28 22.64 19.65
CA LEU A 10 20.62 22.30 20.11
C LEU A 10 21.64 22.98 19.20
N ILE A 11 22.53 23.78 19.80
CA ILE A 11 23.67 24.40 19.14
C ILE A 11 24.88 23.52 19.43
N VAL A 12 25.55 23.04 18.38
CA VAL A 12 26.75 22.20 18.52
C VAL A 12 27.89 22.86 17.79
N ASP A 13 28.76 23.46 18.55
CA ASP A 13 29.93 24.23 18.09
C ASP A 13 30.99 24.23 19.17
N ASP A 14 32.25 24.01 18.84
CA ASP A 14 33.37 24.05 19.82
C ASP A 14 33.79 25.46 20.16
N GLU A 15 33.38 26.47 19.38
CA GLU A 15 33.58 27.88 19.63
C GLU A 15 32.46 28.43 20.53
N ALA A 16 32.73 28.56 21.84
CA ALA A 16 31.75 29.05 22.82
C ALA A 16 31.20 30.44 22.51
N ASP A 17 31.99 31.31 21.88
CA ASP A 17 31.58 32.67 21.53
C ASP A 17 30.52 32.67 20.41
N ILE A 18 30.70 31.80 19.39
CA ILE A 18 29.72 31.62 18.30
C ILE A 18 28.43 31.05 18.87
N ALA A 19 28.54 30.01 19.70
CA ALA A 19 27.39 29.40 20.36
C ALA A 19 26.61 30.39 21.23
N ALA A 20 27.31 31.28 21.98
CA ALA A 20 26.68 32.29 22.81
C ALA A 20 25.89 33.32 21.98
N ILE A 21 26.44 33.77 20.84
CA ILE A 21 25.78 34.71 19.93
C ILE A 21 24.52 34.07 19.33
N LEU A 22 24.62 32.86 18.80
CA LEU A 22 23.49 32.12 18.25
C LEU A 22 22.42 31.89 19.31
N LYS A 23 22.84 31.48 20.52
CA LYS A 23 21.94 31.28 21.66
C LYS A 23 21.11 32.52 21.95
N LEU A 24 21.77 33.67 22.14
CA LEU A 24 21.10 34.93 22.44
C LEU A 24 20.06 35.29 21.36
N HIS A 25 20.46 35.21 20.09
CA HIS A 25 19.59 35.58 18.96
C HIS A 25 18.36 34.66 18.81
N LEU A 26 18.54 33.35 19.00
CA LEU A 26 17.44 32.38 18.94
C LEU A 26 16.52 32.50 20.16
N GLU A 27 17.04 32.77 21.36
CA GLU A 27 16.24 32.95 22.57
C GLU A 27 15.40 34.25 22.47
N ASP A 28 15.96 35.33 21.94
CA ASP A 28 15.22 36.57 21.65
C ASP A 28 14.08 36.33 20.66
N SER A 29 14.20 35.34 19.77
CA SER A 29 13.19 34.93 18.82
C SER A 29 12.18 33.90 19.37
N GLY A 30 12.26 33.55 20.66
CA GLY A 30 11.32 32.69 21.38
C GLY A 30 11.62 31.20 21.35
N TYR A 31 12.79 30.80 20.90
CA TYR A 31 13.29 29.44 21.00
C TYR A 31 13.90 29.13 22.35
N VAL A 32 13.89 27.85 22.74
CA VAL A 32 14.68 27.40 23.92
C VAL A 32 15.93 26.74 23.39
N THR A 33 17.08 27.18 23.83
CA THR A 33 18.36 26.68 23.32
C THR A 33 19.12 25.86 24.34
N ALA A 34 19.93 24.93 23.83
CA ALA A 34 20.97 24.25 24.59
C ALA A 34 22.27 24.23 23.77
N TRP A 35 23.42 24.10 24.42
CA TRP A 35 24.70 24.07 23.77
C TRP A 35 25.49 22.81 24.11
N ALA A 36 26.16 22.25 23.13
CA ALA A 36 27.12 21.18 23.25
C ALA A 36 28.41 21.57 22.54
N GLY A 37 29.56 21.54 23.25
CA GLY A 37 30.86 21.95 22.74
C GLY A 37 31.57 20.88 21.90
N ASN A 38 30.95 19.71 21.63
CA ASN A 38 31.50 18.66 20.80
C ASN A 38 30.41 17.65 20.41
N GLY A 39 30.70 16.79 19.38
CA GLY A 39 29.78 15.81 18.88
C GLY A 39 29.33 14.74 19.88
N GLN A 40 30.21 14.35 20.83
CA GLN A 40 29.86 13.34 21.83
C GLN A 40 28.86 13.88 22.85
N ALA A 41 29.05 15.13 23.32
CA ALA A 41 28.09 15.81 24.19
C ALA A 41 26.75 16.01 23.50
N ALA A 42 26.76 16.38 22.22
CA ALA A 42 25.54 16.50 21.40
C ALA A 42 24.73 15.18 21.34
N LEU A 43 25.38 14.06 21.03
CA LEU A 43 24.74 12.75 21.01
C LEU A 43 24.20 12.33 22.37
N GLN A 44 24.88 12.71 23.47
CA GLN A 44 24.39 12.42 24.82
C GLN A 44 23.13 13.23 25.13
N MET A 45 23.11 14.53 24.81
CA MET A 45 21.95 15.41 25.04
C MET A 45 20.75 15.01 24.18
N LEU A 46 20.97 14.46 22.97
CA LEU A 46 19.92 13.98 22.10
C LEU A 46 19.21 12.74 22.64
N LYS A 47 19.87 11.89 23.44
CA LYS A 47 19.25 10.75 24.12
C LYS A 47 18.17 11.18 25.11
N ASP A 48 18.33 12.34 25.75
CA ASP A 48 17.34 12.90 26.66
C ASP A 48 16.13 13.47 25.92
N GLY A 49 16.21 13.60 24.58
CA GLY A 49 15.15 13.97 23.65
C GLY A 49 14.68 15.42 23.70
N GLY A 50 13.70 15.73 22.92
CA GLY A 50 12.96 16.99 22.96
C GLY A 50 13.56 18.13 22.15
N PHE A 51 14.57 17.90 21.32
CA PHE A 51 15.08 18.88 20.36
C PHE A 51 14.34 18.80 19.04
N SER A 52 13.99 19.96 18.50
CA SER A 52 13.31 20.09 17.19
C SER A 52 14.30 20.28 16.07
N LEU A 53 15.41 20.95 16.37
CA LEU A 53 16.45 21.30 15.41
C LEU A 53 17.82 21.31 16.07
N ILE A 54 18.83 21.00 15.27
CA ILE A 54 20.23 21.09 15.61
C ILE A 54 20.92 22.05 14.64
N LEU A 55 21.65 23.03 15.17
CA LEU A 55 22.67 23.77 14.43
C LEU A 55 24.01 23.08 14.72
N MET A 56 24.60 22.46 13.70
CA MET A 56 25.78 21.59 13.88
C MET A 56 26.96 22.12 13.10
N ASP A 57 28.03 22.48 13.82
CA ASP A 57 29.29 22.76 13.16
C ASP A 57 29.90 21.49 12.56
N VAL A 58 30.41 21.62 11.33
CA VAL A 58 31.07 20.52 10.64
C VAL A 58 32.46 20.24 11.28
N LYS A 59 33.23 21.29 11.59
CA LYS A 59 34.61 21.16 12.05
C LYS A 59 34.68 21.26 13.56
N MET A 60 34.72 20.13 14.23
CA MET A 60 34.89 20.06 15.67
C MET A 60 36.01 19.09 16.05
N PRO A 61 36.72 19.32 17.18
CA PRO A 61 37.72 18.38 17.68
C PRO A 61 37.10 17.03 18.08
N GLY A 62 37.78 15.95 17.72
CA GLY A 62 37.31 14.57 17.97
C GLY A 62 36.30 14.09 16.93
N MET A 63 35.03 14.02 17.29
CA MET A 63 33.96 13.61 16.38
C MET A 63 33.47 14.81 15.57
N ASN A 64 33.62 14.78 14.25
CA ASN A 64 33.18 15.86 13.38
C ASN A 64 31.64 15.85 13.19
N GLY A 65 31.08 17.00 12.74
CA GLY A 65 29.63 17.18 12.58
C GLY A 65 29.00 16.22 11.60
N VAL A 66 29.70 15.80 10.54
CA VAL A 66 29.18 14.84 9.55
C VAL A 66 29.04 13.44 10.16
N GLU A 67 30.00 13.04 11.02
CA GLU A 67 29.91 11.77 11.73
C GLU A 67 28.72 11.76 12.71
N VAL A 68 28.47 12.89 13.38
CA VAL A 68 27.29 13.04 14.26
C VAL A 68 26.00 12.96 13.45
N LEU A 69 25.92 13.64 12.31
CA LEU A 69 24.78 13.61 11.41
C LEU A 69 24.44 12.18 10.94
N LYS A 70 25.46 11.41 10.51
CA LYS A 70 25.29 10.01 10.09
C LYS A 70 24.69 9.15 11.22
N ARG A 71 25.20 9.30 12.44
CA ARG A 71 24.67 8.58 13.63
C ARG A 71 23.24 9.00 13.99
N ILE A 72 22.88 10.29 13.84
CA ILE A 72 21.51 10.76 14.03
C ILE A 72 20.58 10.10 12.99
N SER A 73 20.99 10.11 11.72
CA SER A 73 20.22 9.49 10.64
C SER A 73 20.02 7.98 10.84
N GLU A 74 21.06 7.27 11.26
CA GLU A 74 21.01 5.81 11.56
C GLU A 74 20.14 5.50 12.80
N SER A 75 20.12 6.39 13.78
CA SER A 75 19.33 6.19 15.01
C SER A 75 17.82 6.42 14.83
N GLY A 76 17.39 6.96 13.69
CA GLY A 76 15.98 7.28 13.43
C GLY A 76 15.40 8.39 14.29
N LEU A 77 16.26 9.21 14.90
CA LEU A 77 15.83 10.38 15.70
C LEU A 77 15.16 11.40 14.78
N ASP A 78 13.94 11.80 15.17
CA ASP A 78 13.17 12.81 14.44
C ASP A 78 13.60 14.22 14.87
N VAL A 79 14.71 14.69 14.34
CA VAL A 79 15.26 16.02 14.57
C VAL A 79 15.81 16.60 13.27
N ALA A 80 15.52 17.87 12.99
CA ALA A 80 16.08 18.57 11.82
C ALA A 80 17.54 18.97 12.10
N VAL A 81 18.45 18.77 11.15
CA VAL A 81 19.85 19.17 11.30
C VAL A 81 20.22 20.19 10.21
N ILE A 82 20.66 21.37 10.63
CA ILE A 82 21.27 22.39 9.77
C ILE A 82 22.77 22.37 10.04
N MET A 83 23.56 22.19 8.97
CA MET A 83 25.02 22.14 9.10
C MET A 83 25.64 23.55 8.98
N MET A 84 26.56 23.90 9.85
CA MET A 84 27.35 25.13 9.75
C MET A 84 28.72 24.78 9.15
N THR A 85 29.03 25.36 7.97
CA THR A 85 30.26 25.02 7.21
C THR A 85 31.13 26.21 6.97
N ALA A 86 32.43 26.00 6.78
CA ALA A 86 33.35 27.07 6.33
C ALA A 86 33.11 27.39 4.86
N HIS A 87 33.37 28.62 4.42
CA HIS A 87 33.22 29.08 3.05
C HIS A 87 34.07 28.24 2.06
N GLY A 88 33.51 27.84 0.92
CA GLY A 88 34.25 27.19 -0.19
C GLY A 88 34.27 25.64 -0.15
N SER A 89 33.39 24.98 0.62
CA SER A 89 33.36 23.49 0.74
C SER A 89 32.15 22.88 0.03
N GLU A 90 32.04 23.04 -1.28
CA GLU A 90 30.88 22.51 -2.07
C GLU A 90 30.74 21.00 -1.93
N ASP A 91 31.82 20.22 -2.03
CA ASP A 91 31.79 18.76 -1.84
C ASP A 91 31.27 18.35 -0.46
N LEU A 92 31.62 19.12 0.59
CA LEU A 92 31.16 18.86 1.95
C LEU A 92 29.68 19.17 2.13
N VAL A 93 29.15 20.18 1.45
CA VAL A 93 27.74 20.51 1.43
C VAL A 93 26.94 19.35 0.81
N VAL A 94 27.41 18.81 -0.32
CA VAL A 94 26.79 17.65 -0.96
C VAL A 94 26.81 16.45 -0.02
N GLU A 95 27.93 16.18 0.65
CA GLU A 95 28.03 15.09 1.64
C GLU A 95 27.03 15.29 2.80
N CYS A 96 26.91 16.49 3.35
CA CYS A 96 25.96 16.79 4.42
C CYS A 96 24.52 16.56 3.97
N MET A 97 24.10 17.06 2.81
CA MET A 97 22.74 16.92 2.29
C MET A 97 22.40 15.45 2.00
N THR A 98 23.31 14.70 1.41
CA THR A 98 23.14 13.26 1.16
C THR A 98 23.11 12.42 2.44
N SER A 99 23.74 12.91 3.53
CA SER A 99 23.74 12.26 4.84
C SER A 99 22.51 12.60 5.70
N GLY A 100 21.60 13.44 5.20
CA GLY A 100 20.31 13.73 5.87
C GLY A 100 20.20 15.11 6.52
N ALA A 101 21.11 16.06 6.25
CA ALA A 101 20.92 17.45 6.65
C ALA A 101 19.75 18.09 5.89
N VAL A 102 18.96 18.93 6.56
CA VAL A 102 17.83 19.62 5.95
C VAL A 102 18.23 20.94 5.27
N ASP A 103 19.35 21.54 5.73
CA ASP A 103 19.93 22.76 5.15
C ASP A 103 21.39 22.93 5.63
N TYR A 104 22.07 23.94 5.10
CA TYR A 104 23.40 24.34 5.56
C TYR A 104 23.55 25.85 5.64
N ILE A 105 24.50 26.33 6.44
CA ILE A 105 24.83 27.73 6.66
C ILE A 105 26.32 27.87 6.48
N SER A 106 26.79 28.82 5.66
CA SER A 106 28.21 29.09 5.46
C SER A 106 28.73 30.12 6.49
N LYS A 107 29.81 29.82 7.18
CA LYS A 107 30.52 30.79 8.03
C LYS A 107 31.41 31.69 7.16
N PRO A 108 31.45 33.04 7.36
CA PRO A 108 30.68 33.81 8.33
C PRO A 108 29.23 33.97 7.90
N PHE A 109 28.30 33.86 8.82
CA PHE A 109 26.86 33.90 8.55
C PHE A 109 26.22 35.17 9.13
N SER A 110 25.12 35.59 8.51
CA SER A 110 24.21 36.58 9.05
C SER A 110 23.26 35.91 10.07
N LEU A 111 23.04 36.53 11.20
CA LEU A 111 22.11 36.07 12.22
C LEU A 111 20.66 35.99 11.67
N ASP A 112 20.27 36.99 10.87
CA ASP A 112 18.95 37.03 10.28
C ASP A 112 18.75 35.90 9.25
N ASP A 113 19.73 35.58 8.39
CA ASP A 113 19.67 34.44 7.48
C ASP A 113 19.61 33.12 8.24
N THR A 114 20.38 33.00 9.31
CA THR A 114 20.36 31.83 10.20
C THR A 114 18.97 31.63 10.79
N LEU A 115 18.36 32.69 11.34
CA LEU A 115 17.03 32.64 11.90
C LEU A 115 15.97 32.22 10.85
N GLN A 116 16.00 32.79 9.65
CA GLN A 116 15.06 32.43 8.56
C GLN A 116 15.17 30.96 8.20
N ARG A 117 16.38 30.39 8.13
CA ARG A 117 16.61 28.96 7.85
C ARG A 117 16.10 28.08 8.98
N VAL A 118 16.34 28.46 10.22
CA VAL A 118 15.83 27.80 11.41
C VAL A 118 14.30 27.78 11.40
N ASP A 119 13.66 28.93 11.19
CA ASP A 119 12.20 29.07 11.14
C ASP A 119 11.61 28.15 10.06
N ARG A 120 12.21 28.15 8.85
CA ARG A 120 11.78 27.29 7.75
C ARG A 120 11.94 25.79 8.07
N ALA A 121 13.06 25.40 8.65
CA ALA A 121 13.32 24.00 9.02
C ALA A 121 12.36 23.51 10.11
N VAL A 122 12.12 24.33 11.14
CA VAL A 122 11.16 24.03 12.20
C VAL A 122 9.74 23.95 11.67
N ALA A 123 9.33 24.89 10.81
CA ALA A 123 8.00 24.88 10.19
C ALA A 123 7.79 23.63 9.31
N ASN A 124 8.75 23.27 8.48
CA ASN A 124 8.71 22.06 7.65
C ASN A 124 8.61 20.80 8.50
N ARG A 125 9.41 20.69 9.57
CA ARG A 125 9.35 19.57 10.51
C ARG A 125 7.96 19.48 11.17
N ARG A 126 7.40 20.59 11.65
CA ARG A 126 6.05 20.62 12.23
C ARG A 126 5.00 20.12 11.24
N MET A 127 5.09 20.58 9.98
CA MET A 127 4.16 20.15 8.93
C MET A 127 4.24 18.63 8.71
N LEU A 128 5.46 18.07 8.62
CA LEU A 128 5.66 16.63 8.46
C LEU A 128 5.12 15.83 9.64
N LEU A 129 5.37 16.27 10.87
CA LEU A 129 4.85 15.63 12.08
C LEU A 129 3.33 15.72 12.17
N SER A 130 2.74 16.87 11.83
CA SER A 130 1.28 17.04 11.81
C SER A 130 0.64 16.13 10.77
N LYS A 131 1.27 15.99 9.59
CA LYS A 131 0.79 15.08 8.54
C LYS A 131 0.84 13.63 9.01
N LYS A 132 1.97 13.18 9.55
CA LYS A 132 2.11 11.81 10.10
C LYS A 132 1.07 11.53 11.20
N ARG A 133 0.85 12.51 12.08
CA ARG A 133 -0.13 12.37 13.15
C ARG A 133 -1.57 12.25 12.62
N LEU A 134 -1.95 13.11 11.67
CA LEU A 134 -3.26 13.06 11.02
C LEU A 134 -3.49 11.72 10.29
N GLU A 135 -2.47 11.21 9.61
CA GLU A 135 -2.51 9.89 8.96
C GLU A 135 -2.72 8.78 9.99
N GLN A 136 -2.01 8.84 11.14
CA GLN A 136 -2.18 7.87 12.22
C GLN A 136 -3.57 7.96 12.87
N GLU A 137 -4.05 9.17 13.21
CA GLU A 137 -5.38 9.40 13.79
C GLU A 137 -6.49 8.91 12.84
N LYS A 138 -6.32 9.12 11.51
CA LYS A 138 -7.25 8.60 10.49
C LYS A 138 -7.31 7.07 10.50
N GLU A 139 -6.16 6.41 10.60
CA GLU A 139 -6.10 4.94 10.63
C GLU A 139 -6.72 4.35 11.90
N ASP A 140 -6.35 4.90 13.06
CA ASP A 140 -6.89 4.46 14.35
C ASP A 140 -8.42 4.60 14.37
N PHE A 141 -8.93 5.70 13.80
CA PHE A 141 -10.37 5.93 13.66
C PHE A 141 -11.05 4.90 12.75
N LEU A 142 -10.46 4.60 11.58
CA LEU A 142 -11.01 3.61 10.65
C LEU A 142 -10.98 2.19 11.24
N TYR A 143 -9.91 1.84 11.97
CA TYR A 143 -9.81 0.56 12.66
C TYR A 143 -10.91 0.42 13.74
N MET A 144 -11.08 1.46 14.56
CA MET A 144 -12.12 1.50 15.59
C MET A 144 -13.51 1.40 14.97
N LEU A 145 -13.81 2.21 13.95
CA LEU A 145 -15.09 2.16 13.24
C LEU A 145 -15.40 0.78 12.69
N SER A 146 -14.39 0.13 12.08
CA SER A 146 -14.58 -1.20 11.52
C SER A 146 -14.96 -2.24 12.55
N HIS A 147 -14.26 -2.23 13.70
CA HIS A 147 -14.58 -3.12 14.82
C HIS A 147 -16.00 -2.85 15.35
N ASP A 148 -16.33 -1.57 15.54
CA ASP A 148 -17.62 -1.16 16.12
C ASP A 148 -18.80 -1.36 15.16
N LEU A 149 -18.56 -1.40 13.85
CA LEU A 149 -19.58 -1.74 12.85
C LEU A 149 -19.74 -3.26 12.70
N LYS A 150 -18.65 -4.04 12.74
CA LYS A 150 -18.73 -5.50 12.60
C LYS A 150 -19.44 -6.18 13.76
N ASN A 151 -19.22 -5.70 14.98
CA ASN A 151 -19.80 -6.30 16.17
C ASN A 151 -21.33 -6.35 16.12
N PRO A 152 -22.06 -5.25 15.92
CA PRO A 152 -23.52 -5.28 15.82
C PRO A 152 -24.02 -6.11 14.64
N ILE A 153 -23.32 -6.06 13.50
CA ILE A 153 -23.68 -6.87 12.31
C ILE A 153 -23.55 -8.37 12.63
N THR A 154 -22.49 -8.77 13.32
CA THR A 154 -22.30 -10.17 13.75
C THR A 154 -23.43 -10.63 14.66
N VAL A 155 -23.89 -9.78 15.58
CA VAL A 155 -25.03 -10.07 16.45
C VAL A 155 -26.33 -10.20 15.64
N VAL A 156 -26.54 -9.35 14.64
CA VAL A 156 -27.69 -9.41 13.73
C VAL A 156 -27.69 -10.72 12.95
N ILE A 157 -26.54 -11.08 12.35
CA ILE A 157 -26.38 -12.36 11.64
C ILE A 157 -26.72 -13.54 12.55
N GLY A 158 -26.16 -13.57 13.77
CA GLY A 158 -26.43 -14.64 14.73
C GLY A 158 -27.92 -14.73 15.14
N SER A 159 -28.59 -13.58 15.26
CA SER A 159 -30.03 -13.54 15.57
C SER A 159 -30.89 -14.08 14.42
N ILE A 160 -30.55 -13.69 13.20
CA ILE A 160 -31.23 -14.17 11.96
C ILE A 160 -30.98 -15.67 11.78
N ASP A 161 -29.77 -16.14 12.06
CA ASP A 161 -29.38 -17.54 11.92
C ASP A 161 -30.18 -18.45 12.90
N ILE A 162 -30.35 -18.01 14.15
CA ILE A 162 -31.20 -18.69 15.14
C ILE A 162 -32.65 -18.80 14.65
N MET A 163 -33.21 -17.75 14.00
CA MET A 163 -34.54 -17.79 13.40
C MET A 163 -34.58 -18.77 12.21
N ARG A 164 -33.59 -18.71 11.31
CA ARG A 164 -33.49 -19.58 10.13
C ARG A 164 -33.42 -21.07 10.50
N GLU A 165 -32.70 -21.39 11.58
CA GLU A 165 -32.61 -22.76 12.10
C GLU A 165 -33.92 -23.23 12.82
N GLY A 166 -34.92 -22.40 12.89
CA GLY A 166 -36.19 -22.75 13.54
C GLY A 166 -36.16 -22.84 15.07
N ARG A 167 -35.09 -22.33 15.71
CA ARG A 167 -34.94 -22.40 17.18
C ARG A 167 -35.97 -21.54 17.95
N LEU A 168 -36.57 -20.55 17.29
CA LEU A 168 -37.63 -19.68 17.86
C LEU A 168 -39.02 -20.07 17.39
N GLY A 169 -39.16 -21.17 16.65
CA GLY A 169 -40.41 -21.67 16.10
C GLY A 169 -40.20 -22.14 14.64
N PRO A 170 -41.17 -22.89 14.08
CA PRO A 170 -41.05 -23.40 12.71
C PRO A 170 -41.05 -22.25 11.70
N VAL A 171 -40.16 -22.31 10.73
CA VAL A 171 -40.06 -21.38 9.60
C VAL A 171 -40.47 -22.09 8.31
N ASN A 172 -41.16 -21.40 7.43
CA ASN A 172 -41.49 -21.93 6.09
C ASN A 172 -40.35 -21.63 5.09
N THR A 173 -40.42 -22.26 3.93
CA THR A 173 -39.37 -22.15 2.88
C THR A 173 -39.14 -20.71 2.45
N GLU A 174 -40.19 -19.94 2.23
CA GLU A 174 -40.10 -18.52 1.85
C GLU A 174 -39.42 -17.68 2.95
N GLN A 175 -39.73 -17.93 4.21
CA GLN A 175 -39.06 -17.25 5.34
C GLN A 175 -37.58 -17.61 5.40
N VAL A 176 -37.20 -18.85 5.15
CA VAL A 176 -35.78 -19.27 5.09
C VAL A 176 -35.03 -18.51 4.01
N GLU A 177 -35.63 -18.33 2.83
CA GLU A 177 -35.04 -17.57 1.71
C GLU A 177 -34.84 -16.09 2.08
N TYR A 178 -35.83 -15.44 2.70
CA TYR A 178 -35.69 -14.06 3.16
C TYR A 178 -34.64 -13.90 4.26
N LEU A 179 -34.59 -14.82 5.22
CA LEU A 179 -33.59 -14.81 6.27
C LEU A 179 -32.18 -15.03 5.72
N GLN A 180 -32.03 -15.91 4.73
CA GLN A 180 -30.73 -16.12 4.06
C GLN A 180 -30.31 -14.87 3.30
N SER A 181 -31.19 -14.22 2.55
CA SER A 181 -30.91 -12.98 1.85
C SER A 181 -30.49 -11.85 2.79
N ALA A 182 -31.07 -11.77 3.98
CA ALA A 182 -30.67 -10.81 5.02
C ALA A 182 -29.26 -11.11 5.57
N ILE A 183 -28.93 -12.40 5.80
CA ILE A 183 -27.59 -12.80 6.20
C ILE A 183 -26.56 -12.43 5.12
N ASP A 184 -26.87 -12.70 3.84
CA ASP A 184 -26.00 -12.42 2.73
C ASP A 184 -25.75 -10.91 2.59
N SER A 185 -26.77 -10.07 2.78
CA SER A 185 -26.65 -8.61 2.81
C SER A 185 -25.76 -8.13 3.97
N CYS A 186 -25.87 -8.72 5.15
CA CYS A 186 -25.00 -8.42 6.28
C CYS A 186 -23.54 -8.81 6.00
N ASN A 187 -23.31 -9.97 5.41
CA ASN A 187 -21.98 -10.43 5.03
C ASN A 187 -21.35 -9.53 3.96
N GLU A 188 -22.14 -9.01 3.02
CA GLU A 188 -21.69 -8.03 2.03
C GLU A 188 -21.18 -6.74 2.70
N VAL A 189 -21.93 -6.21 3.69
CA VAL A 189 -21.49 -5.03 4.45
C VAL A 189 -20.19 -5.30 5.20
N VAL A 190 -20.04 -6.46 5.84
CA VAL A 190 -18.78 -6.84 6.50
C VAL A 190 -17.63 -6.88 5.52
N ALA A 191 -17.82 -7.48 4.33
CA ALA A 191 -16.81 -7.54 3.28
C ALA A 191 -16.43 -6.13 2.76
N MET A 192 -17.40 -5.22 2.64
CA MET A 192 -17.13 -3.82 2.28
C MET A 192 -16.24 -3.11 3.30
N ILE A 193 -16.52 -3.29 4.60
CA ILE A 193 -15.73 -2.73 5.69
C ILE A 193 -14.30 -3.28 5.64
N ASP A 194 -14.13 -4.59 5.43
CA ASP A 194 -12.81 -5.22 5.31
C ASP A 194 -12.02 -4.68 4.12
N ASN A 195 -12.66 -4.58 2.96
CA ASN A 195 -12.03 -4.04 1.76
C ASN A 195 -11.61 -2.57 1.95
N LEU A 196 -12.42 -1.75 2.64
CA LEU A 196 -12.07 -0.36 2.93
C LEU A 196 -10.80 -0.25 3.79
N LEU A 197 -10.71 -1.06 4.85
CA LEU A 197 -9.52 -1.10 5.71
C LEU A 197 -8.27 -1.54 4.97
N ASP A 198 -8.40 -2.57 4.14
CA ASP A 198 -7.25 -3.11 3.42
C ASP A 198 -6.74 -2.15 2.36
N VAL A 199 -7.65 -1.47 1.65
CA VAL A 199 -7.28 -0.38 0.73
C VAL A 199 -6.51 0.71 1.46
N GLN A 200 -6.96 1.12 2.65
CA GLN A 200 -6.25 2.13 3.47
C GLN A 200 -4.87 1.64 3.94
N ARG A 201 -4.75 0.35 4.34
CA ARG A 201 -3.45 -0.24 4.73
C ARG A 201 -2.47 -0.31 3.57
N PHE A 202 -2.93 -0.60 2.37
CA PHE A 202 -2.08 -0.55 1.17
C PHE A 202 -1.58 0.87 0.88
N GLU A 203 -2.47 1.88 0.97
CA GLU A 203 -2.12 3.30 0.74
C GLU A 203 -1.04 3.82 1.66
N THR A 204 -1.13 3.43 2.93
CA THR A 204 -0.18 3.87 3.96
C THR A 204 1.10 3.04 3.97
N GLY A 205 1.21 2.03 3.08
CA GLY A 205 2.36 1.12 3.01
C GLY A 205 2.47 0.20 4.23
N ARG A 206 1.40 0.07 5.03
CA ARG A 206 1.36 -0.72 6.27
C ARG A 206 0.72 -2.10 6.10
N MET A 207 0.28 -2.43 4.88
CA MET A 207 -0.20 -3.79 4.60
C MET A 207 0.96 -4.76 4.74
N PRO A 208 0.92 -5.72 5.68
CA PRO A 208 1.96 -6.73 5.80
C PRO A 208 1.85 -7.70 4.63
N VAL A 209 2.75 -7.58 3.66
CA VAL A 209 2.80 -8.47 2.50
C VAL A 209 3.96 -9.43 2.69
N VAL A 210 3.67 -10.73 2.84
CA VAL A 210 4.68 -11.78 3.01
C VAL A 210 4.84 -12.55 1.71
N LEU A 211 5.79 -12.15 0.88
CA LEU A 211 6.06 -12.81 -0.39
C LEU A 211 6.74 -14.16 -0.16
N ARG A 212 6.09 -15.23 -0.62
CA ARG A 212 6.63 -16.60 -0.64
C ARG A 212 6.32 -17.27 -1.97
N PRO A 213 7.14 -18.26 -2.40
CA PRO A 213 6.84 -19.02 -3.60
C PRO A 213 5.58 -19.87 -3.39
N HIS A 214 4.62 -19.68 -4.29
CA HIS A 214 3.35 -20.43 -4.30
C HIS A 214 2.94 -20.76 -5.73
N SER A 215 2.27 -21.90 -5.92
CA SER A 215 1.63 -22.26 -7.17
C SER A 215 0.33 -21.45 -7.35
N PRO A 216 0.22 -20.61 -8.39
CA PRO A 216 -1.01 -19.85 -8.66
C PRO A 216 -2.19 -20.78 -9.00
N ALA A 217 -1.92 -21.90 -9.67
CA ALA A 217 -2.92 -22.93 -9.99
C ALA A 217 -3.53 -23.55 -8.72
N ALA A 218 -2.72 -23.81 -7.69
CA ALA A 218 -3.22 -24.35 -6.43
C ALA A 218 -4.09 -23.35 -5.67
N ILE A 219 -3.74 -22.04 -5.71
CA ILE A 219 -4.56 -20.99 -5.08
C ILE A 219 -5.87 -20.82 -5.86
N ALA A 220 -5.81 -20.81 -7.19
CA ALA A 220 -6.98 -20.73 -8.06
C ALA A 220 -7.92 -21.92 -7.84
N ALA A 221 -7.39 -23.15 -7.74
CA ALA A 221 -8.18 -24.35 -7.49
C ALA A 221 -8.96 -24.26 -6.17
N ALA A 222 -8.31 -23.82 -5.09
CA ALA A 222 -8.97 -23.61 -3.81
C ALA A 222 -10.09 -22.55 -3.86
N ALA A 223 -9.89 -21.48 -4.66
CA ALA A 223 -10.93 -20.48 -4.87
C ALA A 223 -12.10 -21.04 -5.70
N VAL A 224 -11.82 -21.69 -6.83
CA VAL A 224 -12.83 -22.31 -7.68
C VAL A 224 -13.66 -23.35 -6.92
N GLU A 225 -13.02 -24.22 -6.14
CA GLU A 225 -13.72 -25.20 -5.28
C GLU A 225 -14.71 -24.53 -4.31
N ARG A 226 -14.27 -23.44 -3.67
CA ARG A 226 -15.12 -22.71 -2.71
C ARG A 226 -16.32 -22.05 -3.38
N PHE A 227 -16.15 -21.49 -4.58
CA PHE A 227 -17.20 -20.74 -5.27
C PHE A 227 -18.06 -21.62 -6.20
N SER A 228 -17.73 -22.92 -6.41
CA SER A 228 -18.44 -23.82 -7.30
C SER A 228 -19.93 -23.95 -6.95
N LYS A 229 -20.26 -24.07 -5.66
CA LYS A 229 -21.68 -24.15 -5.22
C LYS A 229 -22.45 -22.86 -5.46
N ALA A 230 -21.80 -21.71 -5.27
CA ALA A 230 -22.44 -20.43 -5.55
C ALA A 230 -22.68 -20.24 -7.05
N ALA A 231 -21.74 -20.62 -7.89
CA ALA A 231 -21.91 -20.60 -9.34
C ALA A 231 -23.01 -21.57 -9.80
N GLU A 232 -23.08 -22.79 -9.25
CA GLU A 232 -24.14 -23.76 -9.53
C GLU A 232 -25.52 -23.24 -9.12
N TYR A 233 -25.61 -22.56 -7.97
CA TYR A 233 -26.87 -21.95 -7.51
C TYR A 233 -27.37 -20.85 -8.45
N GLU A 234 -26.46 -20.06 -9.02
CA GLU A 234 -26.77 -19.02 -10.03
C GLU A 234 -26.89 -19.58 -11.45
N GLY A 235 -26.79 -20.90 -11.62
CA GLY A 235 -26.88 -21.56 -12.92
C GLY A 235 -25.72 -21.26 -13.89
N VAL A 236 -24.53 -20.96 -13.34
CA VAL A 236 -23.34 -20.57 -14.11
C VAL A 236 -22.29 -21.68 -14.06
N GLU A 237 -21.73 -22.06 -15.21
CA GLU A 237 -20.63 -23.01 -15.28
C GLU A 237 -19.31 -22.37 -14.88
N LEU A 238 -18.59 -22.97 -13.90
CA LEU A 238 -17.29 -22.50 -13.41
C LEU A 238 -16.22 -23.54 -13.70
N ALA A 239 -15.22 -23.18 -14.52
CA ALA A 239 -14.14 -24.07 -14.94
C ALA A 239 -12.75 -23.49 -14.61
N LEU A 240 -11.79 -24.39 -14.27
CA LEU A 240 -10.39 -24.08 -14.10
C LEU A 240 -9.56 -24.75 -15.20
N GLU A 241 -8.76 -23.96 -15.91
CA GLU A 241 -7.76 -24.47 -16.86
C GLU A 241 -6.36 -24.12 -16.40
N THR A 242 -5.49 -25.11 -16.34
CA THR A 242 -4.08 -24.93 -16.05
C THR A 242 -3.23 -25.64 -17.09
N ASP A 243 -2.03 -25.14 -17.33
CA ASP A 243 -1.06 -25.78 -18.21
C ASP A 243 -0.36 -27.00 -17.57
N GLY A 244 -0.80 -27.40 -16.38
CA GLY A 244 -0.25 -28.56 -15.64
C GLY A 244 1.15 -28.29 -15.07
N GLY A 245 1.63 -27.06 -15.19
CA GLY A 245 2.98 -26.68 -14.79
C GLY A 245 3.15 -26.42 -13.30
N THR A 246 4.38 -26.65 -12.82
CA THR A 246 4.79 -26.41 -11.43
C THR A 246 5.37 -25.01 -11.22
N THR A 247 5.00 -24.04 -12.09
CA THR A 247 5.52 -22.67 -12.01
C THR A 247 5.03 -21.98 -10.75
N GLU A 248 5.96 -21.45 -9.97
CA GLU A 248 5.66 -20.68 -8.76
C GLU A 248 5.81 -19.18 -9.01
N ILE A 249 5.08 -18.39 -8.23
CA ILE A 249 5.13 -16.94 -8.17
C ILE A 249 5.39 -16.49 -6.73
N ALA A 250 6.07 -15.35 -6.54
CA ALA A 250 6.30 -14.78 -5.22
C ALA A 250 5.09 -13.93 -4.81
N VAL A 251 4.20 -14.47 -3.99
CA VAL A 251 2.97 -13.80 -3.55
C VAL A 251 2.67 -14.08 -2.07
N ASP A 252 1.87 -13.23 -1.46
CA ASP A 252 1.15 -13.57 -0.25
C ASP A 252 -0.08 -14.41 -0.62
N ARG A 253 -0.13 -15.66 -0.11
CA ARG A 253 -1.17 -16.61 -0.44
C ARG A 253 -2.58 -16.10 -0.10
N ASN A 254 -2.73 -15.43 1.05
CA ASN A 254 -4.04 -14.96 1.50
C ASN A 254 -4.53 -13.79 0.65
N LEU A 255 -3.65 -12.84 0.34
CA LEU A 255 -3.98 -11.72 -0.53
C LEU A 255 -4.31 -12.19 -1.95
N MET A 256 -3.53 -13.13 -2.49
CA MET A 256 -3.79 -13.69 -3.83
C MET A 256 -5.11 -14.48 -3.86
N TYR A 257 -5.43 -15.25 -2.82
CA TYR A 257 -6.72 -15.91 -2.69
C TYR A 257 -7.88 -14.91 -2.70
N ARG A 258 -7.75 -13.77 -2.00
CA ARG A 258 -8.77 -12.71 -1.98
C ARG A 258 -8.90 -12.01 -3.34
N VAL A 259 -7.81 -11.88 -4.10
CA VAL A 259 -7.89 -11.40 -5.50
C VAL A 259 -8.77 -12.33 -6.32
N PHE A 260 -8.54 -13.66 -6.26
CA PHE A 260 -9.42 -14.61 -6.93
C PHE A 260 -10.87 -14.53 -6.45
N ALA A 261 -11.08 -14.43 -5.14
CA ALA A 261 -12.42 -14.32 -4.56
C ALA A 261 -13.17 -13.10 -5.09
N ASN A 262 -12.53 -11.92 -5.11
CA ASN A 262 -13.14 -10.69 -5.63
C ASN A 262 -13.48 -10.80 -7.11
N LEU A 263 -12.58 -11.37 -7.92
CA LEU A 263 -12.84 -11.56 -9.36
C LEU A 263 -13.94 -12.58 -9.61
N LEU A 264 -13.98 -13.69 -8.87
CA LEU A 264 -15.01 -14.73 -9.00
C LEU A 264 -16.38 -14.25 -8.53
N VAL A 265 -16.45 -13.52 -7.41
CA VAL A 265 -17.72 -12.91 -6.94
C VAL A 265 -18.28 -11.97 -8.00
N ASN A 266 -17.44 -11.13 -8.61
CA ASN A 266 -17.87 -10.26 -9.71
C ASN A 266 -18.32 -11.07 -10.93
N ALA A 267 -17.56 -12.07 -11.34
CA ALA A 267 -17.90 -12.90 -12.49
C ALA A 267 -19.25 -13.61 -12.28
N ILE A 268 -19.49 -14.26 -11.13
CA ILE A 268 -20.76 -14.93 -10.82
C ILE A 268 -21.92 -13.91 -10.80
N LYS A 269 -21.73 -12.75 -10.19
CA LYS A 269 -22.75 -11.71 -10.07
C LYS A 269 -23.22 -11.14 -11.43
N PHE A 270 -22.29 -10.99 -12.38
CA PHE A 270 -22.55 -10.33 -13.65
C PHE A 270 -22.76 -11.30 -14.84
N THR A 271 -22.59 -12.61 -14.62
CA THR A 271 -22.88 -13.65 -15.62
C THR A 271 -24.33 -14.09 -15.49
N PRO A 272 -25.14 -14.06 -16.55
CA PRO A 272 -26.51 -14.56 -16.52
C PRO A 272 -26.55 -16.09 -16.39
N GLU A 273 -27.69 -16.62 -15.97
CA GLU A 273 -27.98 -18.07 -15.96
C GLU A 273 -27.67 -18.72 -17.31
N GLY A 274 -27.00 -19.87 -17.29
CA GLY A 274 -26.52 -20.58 -18.49
C GLY A 274 -25.18 -20.03 -19.02
N GLY A 275 -24.62 -19.00 -18.40
CA GLY A 275 -23.31 -18.47 -18.74
C GLY A 275 -22.14 -19.30 -18.22
N ASN A 276 -20.92 -18.88 -18.57
CA ASN A 276 -19.69 -19.62 -18.30
C ASN A 276 -18.64 -18.69 -17.70
N ILE A 277 -17.94 -19.18 -16.67
CA ILE A 277 -16.78 -18.52 -16.05
C ILE A 277 -15.58 -19.45 -16.15
N LYS A 278 -14.49 -18.92 -16.69
CA LYS A 278 -13.25 -19.67 -16.90
C LYS A 278 -12.08 -19.00 -16.20
N VAL A 279 -11.48 -19.70 -15.25
CA VAL A 279 -10.22 -19.31 -14.62
C VAL A 279 -9.08 -19.99 -15.34
N SER A 280 -8.05 -19.27 -15.73
CA SER A 280 -6.87 -19.88 -16.36
C SER A 280 -5.57 -19.42 -15.71
N CYS A 281 -4.61 -20.35 -15.59
CA CYS A 281 -3.25 -20.07 -15.14
C CYS A 281 -2.26 -20.68 -16.11
N ARG A 282 -1.47 -19.84 -16.82
CA ARG A 282 -0.53 -20.28 -17.85
C ARG A 282 0.81 -19.58 -17.70
N CYS A 283 1.90 -20.34 -17.87
CA CYS A 283 3.24 -19.77 -17.95
C CYS A 283 3.49 -19.21 -19.36
N ILE A 284 4.04 -17.99 -19.45
CA ILE A 284 4.39 -17.31 -20.71
C ILE A 284 5.84 -16.83 -20.67
N ARG A 285 6.55 -17.05 -21.79
CA ARG A 285 7.94 -16.56 -21.99
C ARG A 285 7.95 -15.11 -22.49
N ASN A 286 9.03 -14.41 -22.24
CA ASN A 286 9.25 -13.02 -22.64
C ASN A 286 9.14 -12.81 -24.17
N GLY A 287 9.54 -13.80 -25.00
CA GLY A 287 9.35 -13.78 -26.46
C GLY A 287 7.89 -13.84 -26.90
N ALA A 288 6.99 -14.43 -26.05
CA ALA A 288 5.55 -14.47 -26.27
C ALA A 288 4.84 -13.28 -25.61
N ALA A 289 5.49 -12.56 -24.69
CA ALA A 289 4.94 -11.36 -24.03
C ALA A 289 4.66 -10.24 -25.03
N HIS A 290 5.37 -10.19 -26.15
CA HIS A 290 5.04 -9.27 -27.27
C HIS A 290 3.69 -9.55 -27.92
N ARG A 291 3.06 -10.70 -27.66
CA ARG A 291 1.69 -11.02 -28.10
C ARG A 291 0.62 -10.61 -27.08
N ILE A 292 1.03 -10.30 -25.85
CA ILE A 292 0.11 -9.77 -24.85
C ILE A 292 0.02 -8.27 -25.09
N ARG A 293 -1.15 -7.82 -25.54
CA ARG A 293 -1.45 -6.39 -25.64
C ARG A 293 -1.66 -5.84 -24.23
N ILE A 294 -0.57 -5.50 -23.55
CA ILE A 294 -0.66 -4.66 -22.35
C ILE A 294 -1.14 -3.29 -22.81
N PRO A 295 -2.27 -2.78 -22.32
CA PRO A 295 -2.74 -1.46 -22.70
C PRO A 295 -1.67 -0.40 -22.47
N VAL A 296 -1.53 0.54 -23.41
CA VAL A 296 -0.39 1.51 -23.48
C VAL A 296 -0.29 2.42 -22.24
N HIS A 297 -1.39 2.59 -21.51
CA HIS A 297 -1.45 3.39 -20.29
C HIS A 297 -0.96 2.65 -19.01
N PHE A 298 -0.69 1.34 -19.09
CA PHE A 298 -0.09 0.60 -17.97
C PHE A 298 1.43 0.74 -17.99
N ILE A 299 1.97 1.33 -16.91
CA ILE A 299 3.41 1.42 -16.69
C ILE A 299 3.82 0.16 -15.89
N PRO A 300 4.54 -0.79 -16.50
CA PRO A 300 5.00 -1.97 -15.78
C PRO A 300 6.01 -1.58 -14.68
N PRO A 301 6.07 -2.33 -13.57
CA PRO A 301 7.03 -2.10 -12.50
C PRO A 301 8.48 -2.11 -13.00
N ALA A 302 9.37 -1.40 -12.29
CA ALA A 302 10.80 -1.36 -12.64
C ALA A 302 11.40 -2.78 -12.71
N GLY A 303 12.11 -3.08 -13.79
CA GLY A 303 12.69 -4.41 -14.02
C GLY A 303 11.73 -5.48 -14.58
N PHE A 304 10.44 -5.15 -14.80
CA PHE A 304 9.46 -6.09 -15.37
C PHE A 304 9.89 -6.54 -16.79
N ALA A 305 10.35 -5.62 -17.62
CA ALA A 305 10.82 -5.90 -18.98
C ALA A 305 12.06 -6.85 -19.04
N ASN A 306 12.84 -6.92 -17.97
CA ASN A 306 14.04 -7.76 -17.88
C ASN A 306 13.76 -9.19 -17.41
N ARG A 307 12.51 -9.53 -17.14
CA ARG A 307 12.13 -10.89 -16.73
C ARG A 307 11.90 -11.78 -17.96
N HIS A 308 12.33 -13.04 -17.84
CA HIS A 308 12.26 -14.01 -18.94
C HIS A 308 10.96 -14.83 -18.93
N CYS A 309 10.24 -14.86 -17.82
CA CYS A 309 9.07 -15.69 -17.65
C CYS A 309 8.01 -15.01 -16.77
N PHE A 310 6.75 -15.13 -17.16
CA PHE A 310 5.59 -14.64 -16.44
C PHE A 310 4.53 -15.72 -16.31
N VAL A 311 3.71 -15.61 -15.28
CA VAL A 311 2.44 -16.34 -15.20
C VAL A 311 1.32 -15.38 -15.57
N ARG A 312 0.56 -15.74 -16.60
CA ARG A 312 -0.71 -15.10 -16.94
C ARG A 312 -1.82 -15.84 -16.22
N ILE A 313 -2.54 -15.13 -15.39
CA ILE A 313 -3.74 -15.58 -14.72
C ILE A 313 -4.89 -14.81 -15.35
N SER A 314 -5.99 -15.49 -15.73
CA SER A 314 -7.18 -14.79 -16.18
C SER A 314 -8.45 -15.36 -15.58
N VAL A 315 -9.42 -14.49 -15.33
CA VAL A 315 -10.80 -14.82 -15.00
C VAL A 315 -11.67 -14.22 -16.10
N LYS A 316 -12.23 -15.10 -16.92
CA LYS A 316 -13.08 -14.73 -18.06
C LYS A 316 -14.51 -15.14 -17.78
N ASP A 317 -15.45 -14.24 -18.01
CA ASP A 317 -16.89 -14.46 -17.92
C ASP A 317 -17.58 -14.18 -19.27
N THR A 318 -18.79 -14.73 -19.42
CA THR A 318 -19.70 -14.46 -20.55
C THR A 318 -20.84 -13.54 -20.12
N GLY A 319 -20.56 -12.62 -19.20
CA GLY A 319 -21.53 -11.70 -18.63
C GLY A 319 -21.87 -10.49 -19.51
N ASN A 320 -22.42 -9.45 -18.88
CA ASN A 320 -22.88 -8.25 -19.58
C ASN A 320 -21.73 -7.40 -20.17
N GLY A 321 -20.47 -7.72 -19.84
CA GLY A 321 -19.32 -6.94 -20.25
C GLY A 321 -19.27 -5.55 -19.59
N ILE A 322 -18.21 -4.81 -19.91
CA ILE A 322 -17.90 -3.48 -19.39
C ILE A 322 -17.77 -2.51 -20.56
N PRO A 323 -18.45 -1.35 -20.54
CA PRO A 323 -18.27 -0.33 -21.55
C PRO A 323 -16.81 0.14 -21.65
N HIS A 324 -16.34 0.42 -22.86
CA HIS A 324 -14.94 0.81 -23.09
C HIS A 324 -14.53 2.07 -22.32
N GLU A 325 -15.46 3.00 -22.12
CA GLU A 325 -15.25 4.24 -21.34
C GLU A 325 -15.00 4.00 -19.85
N ASP A 326 -15.47 2.87 -19.31
CA ASP A 326 -15.30 2.52 -17.90
C ASP A 326 -14.01 1.72 -17.64
N LEU A 327 -13.44 1.05 -18.65
CA LEU A 327 -12.31 0.13 -18.50
C LEU A 327 -11.09 0.75 -17.82
N ASP A 328 -10.82 2.02 -18.04
CA ASP A 328 -9.69 2.73 -17.44
C ASP A 328 -9.92 3.04 -15.96
N HIS A 329 -11.19 3.07 -15.52
CA HIS A 329 -11.59 3.52 -14.19
C HIS A 329 -12.12 2.40 -13.28
N ILE A 330 -12.36 1.18 -13.79
CA ILE A 330 -12.93 0.08 -12.97
C ILE A 330 -12.06 -0.33 -11.78
N PHE A 331 -10.77 -0.02 -11.83
CA PHE A 331 -9.83 -0.26 -10.73
C PHE A 331 -9.69 0.95 -9.80
N ASP A 332 -10.35 2.08 -10.11
CA ASP A 332 -10.40 3.23 -9.22
C ASP A 332 -11.37 2.96 -8.07
N ARG A 333 -11.16 3.64 -6.95
CA ARG A 333 -11.98 3.43 -5.75
C ARG A 333 -13.37 4.01 -5.94
N TYR A 334 -14.34 3.34 -5.37
CA TYR A 334 -15.75 3.75 -5.39
C TYR A 334 -16.33 3.85 -6.80
N THR A 335 -15.64 3.32 -7.80
CA THR A 335 -16.14 3.28 -9.17
C THR A 335 -17.12 2.13 -9.32
N GLN A 336 -18.31 2.46 -9.81
CA GLN A 336 -19.34 1.51 -10.18
C GLN A 336 -19.68 1.80 -11.63
N SER A 337 -19.65 0.77 -12.50
CA SER A 337 -20.14 0.92 -13.88
C SER A 337 -21.65 1.04 -13.84
N ASN A 338 -22.20 2.11 -14.42
CA ASN A 338 -23.65 2.33 -14.56
C ASN A 338 -24.18 1.37 -15.62
N ASN A 339 -24.75 0.27 -15.21
CA ASN A 339 -25.47 -0.62 -16.15
C ASN A 339 -26.74 0.07 -16.67
N ALA A 340 -26.98 -0.08 -17.98
CA ALA A 340 -28.11 0.49 -18.71
C ALA A 340 -29.52 0.10 -18.15
N ASP A 341 -29.60 -0.88 -17.27
CA ASP A 341 -30.86 -1.37 -16.69
C ASP A 341 -31.28 -0.75 -15.34
N GLY A 342 -30.53 0.24 -14.82
CA GLY A 342 -30.94 0.99 -13.61
C GLY A 342 -31.10 0.16 -12.33
N ARG A 343 -30.72 -1.12 -12.33
CA ARG A 343 -30.67 -1.96 -11.13
C ARG A 343 -29.28 -1.83 -10.53
N GLU A 344 -29.17 -1.07 -9.45
CA GLU A 344 -28.03 -1.06 -8.56
C GLU A 344 -27.78 -2.48 -8.01
N ARG A 345 -27.03 -3.29 -8.72
CA ARG A 345 -26.43 -4.51 -8.14
C ARG A 345 -25.23 -4.07 -7.32
N GLY A 346 -25.49 -3.73 -6.05
CA GLY A 346 -24.59 -3.11 -5.12
C GLY A 346 -23.21 -3.77 -4.98
N GLY A 347 -22.27 -2.95 -4.66
CA GLY A 347 -20.89 -3.26 -4.24
C GLY A 347 -20.22 -1.93 -3.96
N ALA A 348 -19.30 -1.83 -2.98
CA ALA A 348 -18.65 -0.57 -2.61
C ALA A 348 -17.68 0.00 -3.65
N GLY A 349 -17.46 -0.68 -4.80
CA GLY A 349 -16.44 -0.29 -5.78
C GLY A 349 -15.00 -0.38 -5.24
N LEU A 350 -14.77 -1.21 -4.21
CA LEU A 350 -13.47 -1.37 -3.55
C LEU A 350 -12.76 -2.69 -3.91
N GLY A 351 -13.49 -3.69 -4.40
CA GLY A 351 -12.95 -5.02 -4.68
C GLY A 351 -11.88 -5.03 -5.78
N LEU A 352 -12.12 -4.34 -6.89
CA LEU A 352 -11.14 -4.24 -7.99
C LEU A 352 -9.96 -3.34 -7.62
N ALA A 353 -10.17 -2.25 -6.87
CA ALA A 353 -9.11 -1.42 -6.33
C ALA A 353 -8.18 -2.23 -5.41
N PHE A 354 -8.73 -3.09 -4.54
CA PHE A 354 -7.96 -4.03 -3.74
C PHE A 354 -7.15 -4.99 -4.63
N CYS A 355 -7.76 -5.56 -5.68
CA CYS A 355 -7.07 -6.46 -6.60
C CYS A 355 -5.85 -5.79 -7.23
N LYS A 356 -5.99 -4.55 -7.70
CA LYS A 356 -4.89 -3.78 -8.28
C LYS A 356 -3.75 -3.58 -7.28
N MET A 357 -4.04 -3.09 -6.08
CA MET A 357 -3.02 -2.86 -5.04
C MET A 357 -2.31 -4.15 -4.61
N ALA A 358 -3.06 -5.25 -4.44
CA ALA A 358 -2.49 -6.54 -4.10
C ALA A 358 -1.55 -7.05 -5.20
N VAL A 359 -1.97 -7.01 -6.47
CA VAL A 359 -1.17 -7.45 -7.61
C VAL A 359 0.07 -6.57 -7.79
N GLU A 360 -0.04 -5.25 -7.65
CA GLU A 360 1.10 -4.32 -7.68
C GLU A 360 2.10 -4.62 -6.56
N SER A 361 1.62 -4.99 -5.36
CA SER A 361 2.50 -5.38 -4.25
C SER A 361 3.30 -6.66 -4.50
N PHE A 362 2.86 -7.49 -5.45
CA PHE A 362 3.56 -8.67 -5.95
C PHE A 362 4.47 -8.38 -7.17
N ASN A 363 4.71 -7.09 -7.48
CA ASN A 363 5.39 -6.65 -8.69
C ASN A 363 4.72 -7.13 -9.99
N GLY A 364 3.41 -7.27 -10.00
CA GLY A 364 2.59 -7.65 -11.13
C GLY A 364 1.79 -6.49 -11.72
N ILE A 365 1.02 -6.80 -12.75
CA ILE A 365 0.04 -5.89 -13.36
C ILE A 365 -1.30 -6.61 -13.53
N ILE A 366 -2.39 -5.86 -13.42
CA ILE A 366 -3.77 -6.33 -13.66
C ILE A 366 -4.49 -5.35 -14.59
N TRP A 367 -5.24 -5.89 -15.54
CA TRP A 367 -6.14 -5.11 -16.42
C TRP A 367 -7.36 -5.92 -16.79
N ALA A 368 -8.29 -5.31 -17.48
CA ALA A 368 -9.47 -5.98 -18.03
C ALA A 368 -9.57 -5.77 -19.54
N GLU A 369 -10.03 -6.80 -20.22
CA GLU A 369 -10.45 -6.75 -21.63
C GLU A 369 -11.94 -7.11 -21.66
N SER A 370 -12.77 -6.25 -22.22
CA SER A 370 -14.21 -6.44 -22.21
C SER A 370 -14.87 -5.69 -23.36
N GLU A 371 -16.00 -6.24 -23.80
CA GLU A 371 -16.90 -5.61 -24.74
C GLU A 371 -18.34 -5.73 -24.21
N ALA A 372 -19.08 -4.63 -24.24
CA ALA A 372 -20.45 -4.61 -23.74
C ALA A 372 -21.31 -5.69 -24.42
N GLY A 373 -21.94 -6.57 -23.64
CA GLY A 373 -22.74 -7.69 -24.11
C GLY A 373 -21.96 -8.96 -24.49
N ALA A 374 -20.61 -8.96 -24.40
CA ALA A 374 -19.76 -10.09 -24.78
C ALA A 374 -18.98 -10.73 -23.63
N GLY A 375 -19.14 -10.19 -22.41
CA GLY A 375 -18.43 -10.61 -21.21
C GLY A 375 -17.15 -9.86 -20.97
N SER A 376 -16.42 -10.27 -19.92
CA SER A 376 -15.16 -9.62 -19.48
C SER A 376 -14.07 -10.66 -19.25
N GLU A 377 -12.84 -10.26 -19.45
CA GLU A 377 -11.66 -11.03 -19.05
C GLU A 377 -10.74 -10.15 -18.21
N PHE A 378 -10.61 -10.48 -16.92
CA PHE A 378 -9.64 -9.86 -16.01
C PHE A 378 -8.34 -10.62 -16.10
N ILE A 379 -7.25 -9.92 -16.39
CA ILE A 379 -5.94 -10.51 -16.66
C ILE A 379 -4.92 -9.99 -15.66
N ILE A 380 -4.20 -10.92 -15.04
CA ILE A 380 -3.10 -10.66 -14.12
C ILE A 380 -1.83 -11.24 -14.72
N LEU A 381 -0.76 -10.45 -14.70
CA LEU A 381 0.56 -10.88 -15.12
C LEU A 381 1.54 -10.73 -13.97
N LEU A 382 2.13 -11.84 -13.53
CA LEU A 382 3.07 -11.91 -12.42
C LEU A 382 4.40 -12.51 -12.88
N PRO A 383 5.55 -12.01 -12.40
CA PRO A 383 6.85 -12.62 -12.71
C PRO A 383 6.95 -14.00 -12.06
N CYS A 384 7.51 -14.97 -12.80
CA CYS A 384 7.80 -16.29 -12.25
C CYS A 384 8.85 -16.19 -11.14
N TYR A 385 8.73 -17.07 -10.14
CA TYR A 385 9.74 -17.19 -9.10
C TYR A 385 11.03 -17.82 -9.67
N PRO A 386 12.21 -17.24 -9.41
CA PRO A 386 13.47 -17.80 -9.90
C PRO A 386 13.72 -19.20 -9.34
N GLY A 387 14.23 -20.10 -10.17
CA GLY A 387 14.57 -21.48 -9.76
C GLY A 387 13.43 -22.50 -9.89
N THR A 388 12.26 -22.12 -10.46
CA THR A 388 11.23 -23.11 -10.75
C THR A 388 11.55 -23.92 -12.02
N SER A 389 11.46 -25.22 -11.93
CA SER A 389 11.95 -26.20 -12.94
C SER A 389 11.41 -26.01 -14.35
N GLN A 390 10.29 -25.34 -14.53
CA GLN A 390 9.75 -25.03 -15.86
C GLN A 390 10.46 -23.84 -16.54
N CYS A 391 10.85 -22.80 -15.82
CA CYS A 391 11.64 -21.69 -16.38
C CYS A 391 13.03 -22.15 -16.83
N GLU A 392 13.66 -23.10 -16.10
CA GLU A 392 14.98 -23.65 -16.45
C GLU A 392 14.93 -24.61 -17.63
N LYS A 393 13.92 -25.48 -17.73
CA LYS A 393 13.75 -26.39 -18.88
C LYS A 393 13.50 -25.64 -20.18
N LEU A 394 12.87 -24.49 -20.10
CA LEU A 394 12.52 -23.65 -21.23
C LEU A 394 13.73 -22.81 -21.73
N THR A 395 14.75 -22.57 -20.89
CA THR A 395 16.01 -21.92 -21.30
C THR A 395 17.04 -22.90 -21.90
N SER A 396 16.96 -24.20 -21.59
CA SER A 396 17.86 -25.21 -22.11
C SER A 396 17.51 -25.72 -23.52
N GLU A 397 16.27 -25.54 -23.98
CA GLU A 397 15.86 -25.93 -25.35
C GLU A 397 16.19 -24.90 -26.43
N GLU A 398 16.55 -23.65 -26.07
CA GLU A 398 16.95 -22.61 -27.03
C GLU A 398 18.47 -22.60 -27.30
N HIS A 399 19.26 -23.46 -26.64
CA HIS A 399 20.71 -23.56 -26.80
C HIS A 399 21.13 -24.91 -27.40
N GLN A 400 20.24 -25.68 -27.97
CA GLN A 400 20.47 -26.84 -28.87
C GLN A 400 19.90 -26.53 -30.27
#